data_4ce583047948aaf6488ebcaf81c83aef
#
_entry.id   4ce583047948aaf6488ebcaf81c83aef
#
_cell.length_a   1.000
_cell.length_b   1.000
_cell.length_c   1.000
_cell.angle_alpha   90.00
_cell.angle_beta   90.00
_cell.angle_gamma   90.00
#
_symmetry.space_group_name_H-M   'P 1'
#
loop_
_entity.id
_entity.type
_entity.pdbx_description
1 polymer ?
#
loop_
_entity_poly.entity_id
_entity_poly.type
_entity_poly.pdbx_seq_one_letter_code
_entity_poly.pdbx_strand_id
1 'polypeptide(L)'
;MKGKIIPIMCGVDRSGMMNVKDMAEEHHMLLTGTTGSGKSSLIRGILTSLILHKSPDEIQFLLGDLKFSEFGIYKRLPHVMGVYMDAQSLLPQLQMVAKEMERRGKLLDKMDVESIYELENPPPTIVVCIDEVILLKDKPKIMKIIESISCIGRSNGAYLMLSMQRGDAKSLGGQLKNNLTFRISGKQLDETNAKISGLKQSVDLDTAGRMILSTQGKERVIQVPYMDKKKAKGLLDPFKTKQKSETIKIEDEDKKANEFSLVEVFEDEPKG
;
A
#
# COMPACT_ATOMS: atom_id res chain seq x y z
N MET A 1 -15.43 -10.90 -7.16
CA MET A 1 -14.04 -10.43 -7.28
C MET A 1 -13.43 -10.73 -8.66
N LYS A 2 -14.13 -11.48 -9.53
CA LYS A 2 -13.65 -11.75 -10.90
C LYS A 2 -13.42 -10.44 -11.67
N GLY A 3 -12.31 -10.35 -12.41
CA GLY A 3 -11.95 -9.22 -13.25
C GLY A 3 -11.27 -8.03 -12.56
N LYS A 4 -11.12 -8.04 -11.23
CA LYS A 4 -10.39 -7.00 -10.49
C LYS A 4 -8.94 -7.38 -10.27
N ILE A 5 -8.06 -6.39 -10.42
CA ILE A 5 -6.61 -6.56 -10.24
C ILE A 5 -6.29 -6.67 -8.75
N ILE A 6 -6.73 -5.69 -7.96
CA ILE A 6 -6.51 -5.64 -6.51
C ILE A 6 -7.86 -5.43 -5.81
N PRO A 7 -8.68 -6.51 -5.67
CA PRO A 7 -10.02 -6.40 -5.08
C PRO A 7 -9.95 -6.14 -3.57
N ILE A 8 -10.47 -5.01 -3.15
CA ILE A 8 -10.54 -4.59 -1.74
C ILE A 8 -11.98 -4.70 -1.25
N MET A 9 -12.21 -5.62 -0.31
CA MET A 9 -13.48 -5.69 0.41
C MET A 9 -13.51 -4.59 1.47
N CYS A 10 -14.19 -3.48 1.16
CA CYS A 10 -14.25 -2.32 2.05
C CYS A 10 -15.23 -2.53 3.22
N GLY A 11 -16.27 -3.33 3.03
CA GLY A 11 -17.32 -3.56 4.02
C GLY A 11 -18.72 -3.40 3.48
N VAL A 12 -19.71 -3.31 4.36
CA VAL A 12 -21.12 -3.11 4.00
C VAL A 12 -21.58 -1.70 4.34
N ASP A 13 -22.39 -1.10 3.50
CA ASP A 13 -23.00 0.19 3.79
C ASP A 13 -24.31 0.07 4.61
N ARG A 14 -24.99 1.20 4.85
CA ARG A 14 -26.23 1.24 5.64
C ARG A 14 -27.38 0.46 5.02
N SER A 15 -27.34 0.22 3.70
CA SER A 15 -28.36 -0.58 2.99
C SER A 15 -28.07 -2.08 3.04
N GLY A 16 -26.94 -2.50 3.65
CA GLY A 16 -26.47 -3.88 3.64
C GLY A 16 -25.73 -4.27 2.37
N MET A 17 -25.49 -3.33 1.44
CA MET A 17 -24.77 -3.59 0.20
C MET A 17 -23.27 -3.69 0.47
N MET A 18 -22.67 -4.77 -0.04
CA MET A 18 -21.22 -4.98 0.04
C MET A 18 -20.48 -4.05 -0.93
N ASN A 19 -19.53 -3.30 -0.40
CA ASN A 19 -18.67 -2.42 -1.18
C ASN A 19 -17.33 -3.11 -1.46
N VAL A 20 -17.12 -3.52 -2.72
CA VAL A 20 -15.86 -4.05 -3.21
C VAL A 20 -15.30 -3.11 -4.26
N LYS A 21 -14.10 -2.60 -4.00
CA LYS A 21 -13.40 -1.68 -4.89
C LYS A 21 -12.18 -2.36 -5.50
N ASP A 22 -11.72 -1.88 -6.64
CA ASP A 22 -10.41 -2.27 -7.17
C ASP A 22 -9.39 -1.16 -6.85
N MET A 23 -8.37 -1.49 -6.06
CA MET A 23 -7.35 -0.48 -5.75
C MET A 23 -6.56 -0.07 -7.01
N ALA A 24 -6.51 -0.90 -8.04
CA ALA A 24 -5.88 -0.54 -9.30
C ALA A 24 -6.66 0.56 -10.05
N GLU A 25 -7.99 0.59 -9.92
CA GLU A 25 -8.86 1.65 -10.48
C GLU A 25 -8.88 2.90 -9.59
N GLU A 26 -8.93 2.70 -8.27
CA GLU A 26 -9.03 3.80 -7.28
C GLU A 26 -7.66 4.37 -6.89
N HIS A 27 -6.57 3.78 -7.39
CA HIS A 27 -5.17 4.13 -7.20
C HIS A 27 -4.61 3.74 -5.82
N HIS A 28 -3.92 4.67 -5.14
CA HIS A 28 -3.25 4.41 -3.86
C HIS A 28 -4.20 4.61 -2.69
N MET A 29 -4.03 3.77 -1.65
CA MET A 29 -4.91 3.75 -0.49
C MET A 29 -4.29 4.45 0.71
N LEU A 30 -5.09 5.27 1.39
CA LEU A 30 -4.80 5.83 2.69
C LEU A 30 -5.82 5.35 3.72
N LEU A 31 -5.33 4.70 4.77
CA LEU A 31 -6.13 4.28 5.92
C LEU A 31 -5.79 5.12 7.13
N THR A 32 -6.80 5.76 7.71
CA THR A 32 -6.62 6.59 8.91
C THR A 32 -7.58 6.18 10.01
N GLY A 33 -7.28 6.59 11.23
CA GLY A 33 -8.15 6.35 12.38
C GLY A 33 -7.38 6.09 13.66
N THR A 34 -7.99 6.47 14.77
CA THR A 34 -7.42 6.29 16.11
C THR A 34 -7.27 4.82 16.47
N THR A 35 -6.54 4.57 17.54
CA THR A 35 -6.48 3.22 18.16
C THR A 35 -7.90 2.75 18.51
N GLY A 36 -8.20 1.50 18.19
CA GLY A 36 -9.54 0.93 18.43
C GLY A 36 -10.58 1.23 17.34
N SER A 37 -10.28 2.09 16.35
CA SER A 37 -11.22 2.38 15.26
C SER A 37 -11.51 1.19 14.32
N GLY A 38 -10.70 0.12 14.36
CA GLY A 38 -10.83 -1.04 13.48
C GLY A 38 -9.85 -1.07 12.29
N LYS A 39 -8.95 -0.07 12.18
CA LYS A 39 -7.96 0.06 11.09
C LYS A 39 -7.12 -1.22 10.90
N SER A 40 -6.51 -1.74 11.95
CA SER A 40 -5.69 -2.96 11.91
C SER A 40 -6.50 -4.20 11.52
N SER A 41 -7.76 -4.29 11.95
CA SER A 41 -8.67 -5.36 11.54
C SER A 41 -8.96 -5.30 10.03
N LEU A 42 -9.20 -4.10 9.50
CA LEU A 42 -9.42 -3.90 8.06
C LEU A 42 -8.17 -4.27 7.24
N ILE A 43 -6.99 -3.79 7.64
CA ILE A 43 -5.72 -4.13 6.95
C ILE A 43 -5.52 -5.64 6.92
N ARG A 44 -5.70 -6.31 8.06
CA ARG A 44 -5.62 -7.78 8.13
C ARG A 44 -6.63 -8.46 7.23
N GLY A 45 -7.87 -7.99 7.22
CA GLY A 45 -8.91 -8.51 6.32
C GLY A 45 -8.52 -8.38 4.85
N ILE A 46 -8.03 -7.22 4.44
CA ILE A 46 -7.59 -6.94 3.07
C ILE A 46 -6.43 -7.87 2.68
N LEU A 47 -5.32 -7.83 3.42
CA LEU A 47 -4.12 -8.61 3.09
C LEU A 47 -4.42 -10.12 3.09
N THR A 48 -5.14 -10.61 4.11
CA THR A 48 -5.52 -12.02 4.18
C THR A 48 -6.39 -12.41 3.00
N SER A 49 -7.39 -11.60 2.65
CA SER A 49 -8.27 -11.87 1.52
C SER A 49 -7.51 -11.90 0.19
N LEU A 50 -6.59 -10.96 -0.03
CA LEU A 50 -5.78 -10.92 -1.26
C LEU A 50 -4.90 -12.16 -1.37
N ILE A 51 -4.21 -12.55 -0.29
CA ILE A 51 -3.34 -13.74 -0.26
C ILE A 51 -4.11 -15.05 -0.50
N LEU A 52 -5.36 -15.13 -0.04
CA LEU A 52 -6.20 -16.33 -0.23
C LEU A 52 -6.80 -16.44 -1.64
N HIS A 53 -6.90 -15.35 -2.39
CA HIS A 53 -7.62 -15.31 -3.67
C HIS A 53 -6.76 -14.99 -4.89
N LYS A 54 -5.53 -14.56 -4.68
CA LYS A 54 -4.54 -14.25 -5.71
C LYS A 54 -3.33 -15.15 -5.54
N SER A 55 -2.63 -15.46 -6.62
CA SER A 55 -1.36 -16.17 -6.56
C SER A 55 -0.19 -15.22 -6.32
N PRO A 56 0.98 -15.71 -5.87
CA PRO A 56 2.19 -14.88 -5.76
C PRO A 56 2.66 -14.30 -7.10
N ASP A 57 2.29 -14.92 -8.21
CA ASP A 57 2.59 -14.43 -9.56
C ASP A 57 1.63 -13.32 -10.01
N GLU A 58 0.49 -13.15 -9.32
CA GLU A 58 -0.43 -12.05 -9.57
C GLU A 58 -0.17 -10.85 -8.66
N ILE A 59 0.19 -11.07 -7.38
CA ILE A 59 0.36 -10.00 -6.39
C ILE A 59 1.44 -10.32 -5.36
N GLN A 60 2.27 -9.33 -5.07
CA GLN A 60 3.31 -9.40 -4.05
C GLN A 60 3.24 -8.20 -3.10
N PHE A 61 3.65 -8.42 -1.86
CA PHE A 61 3.57 -7.43 -0.79
C PHE A 61 4.94 -7.11 -0.21
N LEU A 62 5.28 -5.83 -0.15
CA LEU A 62 6.34 -5.28 0.68
C LEU A 62 5.70 -4.67 1.93
N LEU A 63 6.03 -5.17 3.13
CA LEU A 63 5.35 -4.80 4.36
C LEU A 63 6.28 -4.04 5.31
N GLY A 64 5.93 -2.79 5.64
CA GLY A 64 6.61 -1.97 6.65
C GLY A 64 5.84 -1.96 7.96
N ASP A 65 6.31 -2.68 8.99
CA ASP A 65 5.70 -2.83 10.32
C ASP A 65 6.44 -1.96 11.36
N LEU A 66 6.34 -0.66 11.24
CA LEU A 66 7.13 0.28 12.04
C LEU A 66 6.74 0.32 13.53
N LYS A 67 5.66 -0.38 13.90
CA LYS A 67 5.20 -0.54 15.30
C LYS A 67 5.39 -1.96 15.84
N PHE A 68 5.95 -2.87 15.06
CA PHE A 68 6.20 -4.27 15.47
C PHE A 68 4.93 -5.05 15.85
N SER A 69 3.76 -4.66 15.34
CA SER A 69 2.49 -5.16 15.90
C SER A 69 1.60 -5.89 14.90
N GLU A 70 1.69 -5.59 13.59
CA GLU A 70 0.66 -6.01 12.64
C GLU A 70 1.10 -7.10 11.67
N PHE A 71 2.27 -6.98 11.05
CA PHE A 71 2.61 -7.79 9.88
C PHE A 71 3.42 -9.05 10.17
N GLY A 72 3.77 -9.33 11.43
CA GLY A 72 4.53 -10.53 11.79
C GLY A 72 3.89 -11.85 11.35
N ILE A 73 2.54 -11.91 11.24
CA ILE A 73 1.80 -13.09 10.79
C ILE A 73 1.98 -13.42 9.31
N TYR A 74 2.42 -12.47 8.50
CA TYR A 74 2.61 -12.61 7.04
C TYR A 74 4.01 -13.08 6.66
N LYS A 75 4.94 -13.17 7.60
CA LYS A 75 6.29 -13.71 7.33
C LYS A 75 6.22 -15.11 6.76
N ARG A 76 7.09 -15.41 5.80
CA ARG A 76 7.22 -16.71 5.12
C ARG A 76 6.04 -17.10 4.22
N LEU A 77 5.19 -16.16 3.82
CA LEU A 77 4.19 -16.38 2.78
C LEU A 77 4.83 -16.11 1.41
N PRO A 78 4.54 -16.91 0.37
CA PRO A 78 5.10 -16.71 -0.98
C PRO A 78 4.80 -15.35 -1.59
N HIS A 79 3.66 -14.75 -1.21
CA HIS A 79 3.24 -13.42 -1.64
C HIS A 79 4.03 -12.27 -0.99
N VAL A 80 4.83 -12.54 0.05
CA VAL A 80 5.43 -11.49 0.87
C VAL A 80 6.92 -11.40 0.60
N MET A 81 7.35 -10.35 -0.06
CA MET A 81 8.74 -10.01 -0.34
C MET A 81 9.54 -9.84 0.95
N GLY A 82 8.91 -9.28 1.99
CA GLY A 82 9.50 -9.13 3.33
C GLY A 82 8.65 -8.30 4.27
N VAL A 83 8.98 -8.40 5.57
CA VAL A 83 8.39 -7.59 6.64
C VAL A 83 9.51 -6.84 7.34
N TYR A 84 9.54 -5.52 7.20
CA TYR A 84 10.60 -4.62 7.65
C TYR A 84 10.08 -3.74 8.78
N MET A 85 10.86 -3.64 9.85
CA MET A 85 10.39 -3.07 11.11
C MET A 85 11.00 -1.69 11.42
N ASP A 86 11.92 -1.24 10.58
CA ASP A 86 12.60 0.05 10.74
C ASP A 86 12.96 0.66 9.38
N ALA A 87 13.30 1.95 9.38
CA ALA A 87 13.63 2.69 8.18
C ALA A 87 14.90 2.19 7.49
N GLN A 88 15.88 1.68 8.25
CA GLN A 88 17.17 1.24 7.71
C GLN A 88 17.00 -0.05 6.88
N SER A 89 16.23 -1.01 7.38
CA SER A 89 15.92 -2.26 6.68
C SER A 89 14.90 -2.08 5.55
N LEU A 90 13.98 -1.09 5.67
CA LEU A 90 12.95 -0.82 4.67
C LEU A 90 13.49 -0.09 3.44
N LEU A 91 14.46 0.84 3.61
CA LEU A 91 14.98 1.68 2.52
C LEU A 91 15.52 0.87 1.33
N PRO A 92 16.42 -0.12 1.49
CA PRO A 92 16.93 -0.90 0.36
C PRO A 92 15.82 -1.59 -0.44
N GLN A 93 14.77 -2.03 0.24
CA GLN A 93 13.65 -2.72 -0.39
C GLN A 93 12.76 -1.77 -1.20
N LEU A 94 12.53 -0.58 -0.70
CA LEU A 94 11.85 0.46 -1.46
C LEU A 94 12.66 0.88 -2.69
N GLN A 95 13.99 0.93 -2.58
CA GLN A 95 14.87 1.18 -3.72
C GLN A 95 14.77 0.05 -4.77
N MET A 96 14.65 -1.22 -4.34
CA MET A 96 14.40 -2.33 -5.26
C MET A 96 13.06 -2.18 -5.99
N VAL A 97 11.99 -1.79 -5.28
CA VAL A 97 10.69 -1.51 -5.92
C VAL A 97 10.82 -0.38 -6.94
N ALA A 98 11.55 0.70 -6.61
CA ALA A 98 11.76 1.81 -7.52
C ALA A 98 12.54 1.39 -8.80
N LYS A 99 13.60 0.59 -8.65
CA LYS A 99 14.34 0.01 -9.79
C LYS A 99 13.46 -0.91 -10.64
N GLU A 100 12.62 -1.73 -10.01
CA GLU A 100 11.69 -2.58 -10.74
C GLU A 100 10.65 -1.75 -11.53
N MET A 101 10.14 -0.66 -10.94
CA MET A 101 9.27 0.27 -11.68
C MET A 101 9.97 0.89 -12.88
N GLU A 102 11.23 1.29 -12.74
CA GLU A 102 12.02 1.80 -13.86
C GLU A 102 12.19 0.75 -14.97
N ARG A 103 12.55 -0.50 -14.60
CA ARG A 103 12.65 -1.62 -15.54
C ARG A 103 11.32 -1.85 -16.28
N ARG A 104 10.20 -1.81 -15.55
CA ARG A 104 8.86 -1.94 -16.14
C ARG A 104 8.52 -0.79 -17.06
N GLY A 105 8.86 0.45 -16.70
CA GLY A 105 8.68 1.61 -17.56
C GLY A 105 9.41 1.48 -18.90
N LYS A 106 10.67 1.04 -18.89
CA LYS A 106 11.43 0.73 -20.12
C LYS A 106 10.78 -0.40 -20.94
N LEU A 107 10.19 -1.39 -20.28
CA LEU A 107 9.46 -2.47 -20.96
C LEU A 107 8.19 -1.94 -21.66
N LEU A 108 7.42 -1.09 -20.96
CA LEU A 108 6.21 -0.48 -21.54
C LEU A 108 6.52 0.35 -22.78
N ASP A 109 7.56 1.18 -22.70
CA ASP A 109 8.06 1.97 -23.83
C ASP A 109 8.45 1.06 -25.02
N LYS A 110 9.22 0.00 -24.77
CA LYS A 110 9.63 -0.97 -25.81
C LYS A 110 8.45 -1.71 -26.44
N MET A 111 7.40 -1.99 -25.68
CA MET A 111 6.21 -2.74 -26.12
C MET A 111 5.10 -1.84 -26.66
N ASP A 112 5.29 -0.52 -26.63
CA ASP A 112 4.31 0.50 -27.05
C ASP A 112 2.95 0.32 -26.37
N VAL A 113 2.97 0.15 -25.04
CA VAL A 113 1.77 0.01 -24.20
C VAL A 113 1.82 0.96 -23.00
N GLU A 114 0.67 1.36 -22.47
CA GLU A 114 0.57 2.35 -21.41
C GLU A 114 0.63 1.73 -20.00
N SER A 115 0.38 0.42 -19.89
CA SER A 115 0.28 -0.27 -18.61
C SER A 115 0.78 -1.71 -18.68
N ILE A 116 1.39 -2.20 -17.58
CA ILE A 116 1.78 -3.61 -17.46
C ILE A 116 0.61 -4.57 -17.66
N TYR A 117 -0.61 -4.13 -17.40
CA TYR A 117 -1.82 -4.96 -17.53
C TYR A 117 -2.27 -5.17 -18.97
N GLU A 118 -1.64 -4.49 -19.93
CA GLU A 118 -1.83 -4.70 -21.36
C GLU A 118 -0.85 -5.75 -21.93
N LEU A 119 0.16 -6.14 -21.15
CA LEU A 119 1.08 -7.19 -21.52
C LEU A 119 0.39 -8.56 -21.48
N GLU A 120 0.76 -9.46 -22.38
CA GLU A 120 0.24 -10.84 -22.42
C GLU A 120 0.54 -11.59 -21.11
N ASN A 121 1.74 -11.38 -20.55
CA ASN A 121 2.18 -11.96 -19.29
C ASN A 121 2.65 -10.83 -18.35
N PRO A 122 1.73 -10.16 -17.66
CA PRO A 122 2.08 -9.06 -16.78
C PRO A 122 2.89 -9.54 -15.58
N PRO A 123 3.93 -8.81 -15.16
CA PRO A 123 4.64 -9.11 -13.92
C PRO A 123 3.72 -8.93 -12.71
N PRO A 124 4.02 -9.57 -11.56
CA PRO A 124 3.20 -9.45 -10.35
C PRO A 124 2.98 -7.99 -9.96
N THR A 125 1.76 -7.66 -9.60
CA THR A 125 1.44 -6.37 -8.99
C THR A 125 2.14 -6.26 -7.63
N ILE A 126 2.83 -5.15 -7.36
CA ILE A 126 3.51 -4.91 -6.09
C ILE A 126 2.65 -3.97 -5.23
N VAL A 127 2.32 -4.40 -4.02
CA VAL A 127 1.65 -3.55 -3.02
C VAL A 127 2.61 -3.27 -1.88
N VAL A 128 3.03 -2.02 -1.77
CA VAL A 128 3.81 -1.53 -0.63
C VAL A 128 2.85 -1.10 0.46
N CYS A 129 2.76 -1.90 1.52
CA CYS A 129 1.89 -1.62 2.66
C CYS A 129 2.73 -1.19 3.86
N ILE A 130 2.54 0.04 4.33
CA ILE A 130 3.28 0.60 5.47
C ILE A 130 2.31 0.97 6.58
N ASP A 131 2.45 0.32 7.74
CA ASP A 131 1.73 0.73 8.94
C ASP A 131 2.47 1.87 9.66
N GLU A 132 1.72 2.93 9.95
CA GLU A 132 2.19 4.17 10.57
C GLU A 132 3.28 4.91 9.75
N VAL A 133 2.97 5.22 8.49
CA VAL A 133 3.89 5.93 7.57
C VAL A 133 4.45 7.24 8.14
N ILE A 134 3.74 7.87 9.08
CA ILE A 134 4.18 9.11 9.75
C ILE A 134 5.54 8.95 10.47
N LEU A 135 5.92 7.75 10.89
CA LEU A 135 7.21 7.48 11.51
C LEU A 135 8.39 7.62 10.52
N LEU A 136 8.09 7.73 9.23
CA LEU A 136 9.08 7.94 8.17
C LEU A 136 9.21 9.40 7.71
N LYS A 137 8.44 10.33 8.29
CA LYS A 137 8.39 11.75 7.86
C LYS A 137 9.78 12.42 7.82
N ASP A 138 10.65 12.06 8.75
CA ASP A 138 12.02 12.61 8.87
C ASP A 138 13.06 11.75 8.11
N LYS A 139 12.61 10.91 7.18
CA LYS A 139 13.43 10.05 6.32
C LYS A 139 13.25 10.43 4.85
N PRO A 140 13.87 11.55 4.39
CA PRO A 140 13.58 12.15 3.09
C PRO A 140 13.79 11.18 1.92
N LYS A 141 14.82 10.33 1.96
CA LYS A 141 15.07 9.32 0.91
C LYS A 141 13.91 8.34 0.77
N ILE A 142 13.34 7.87 1.89
CA ILE A 142 12.18 6.97 1.88
C ILE A 142 10.94 7.70 1.37
N MET A 143 10.70 8.91 1.87
CA MET A 143 9.52 9.69 1.46
C MET A 143 9.55 10.03 -0.03
N LYS A 144 10.71 10.38 -0.60
CA LYS A 144 10.86 10.58 -2.05
C LYS A 144 10.49 9.32 -2.86
N ILE A 145 10.91 8.13 -2.42
CA ILE A 145 10.55 6.87 -3.12
C ILE A 145 9.05 6.61 -3.02
N ILE A 146 8.45 6.78 -1.83
CA ILE A 146 7.00 6.63 -1.65
C ILE A 146 6.24 7.61 -2.55
N GLU A 147 6.70 8.86 -2.63
CA GLU A 147 6.12 9.87 -3.51
C GLU A 147 6.26 9.49 -4.99
N SER A 148 7.43 9.02 -5.43
CA SER A 148 7.65 8.50 -6.78
C SER A 148 6.71 7.33 -7.10
N ILE A 149 6.55 6.36 -6.20
CA ILE A 149 5.58 5.27 -6.38
C ILE A 149 4.16 5.83 -6.55
N SER A 150 3.80 6.87 -5.78
CA SER A 150 2.48 7.49 -5.89
C SER A 150 2.23 8.18 -7.22
N CYS A 151 3.27 8.64 -7.90
CA CYS A 151 3.18 9.38 -9.16
C CYS A 151 3.10 8.44 -10.38
N ILE A 152 3.97 7.45 -10.44
CA ILE A 152 4.15 6.62 -11.65
C ILE A 152 3.87 5.13 -11.40
N GLY A 153 3.54 4.72 -10.17
CA GLY A 153 3.34 3.32 -9.82
C GLY A 153 2.19 2.65 -10.55
N ARG A 154 1.14 3.38 -10.89
CA ARG A 154 -0.07 2.83 -11.52
C ARG A 154 0.21 2.07 -12.82
N SER A 155 0.84 2.70 -13.78
CA SER A 155 1.20 2.08 -15.07
C SER A 155 2.17 0.91 -14.88
N ASN A 156 3.05 1.01 -13.90
CA ASN A 156 4.07 0.02 -13.58
C ASN A 156 3.59 -1.09 -12.61
N GLY A 157 2.30 -1.08 -12.21
CA GLY A 157 1.74 -2.07 -11.29
C GLY A 157 2.31 -2.05 -9.88
N ALA A 158 2.69 -0.87 -9.40
CA ALA A 158 3.15 -0.66 -8.02
C ALA A 158 2.18 0.26 -7.27
N TYR A 159 1.66 -0.20 -6.15
CA TYR A 159 0.63 0.50 -5.39
C TYR A 159 1.02 0.71 -3.93
N LEU A 160 0.54 1.78 -3.35
CA LEU A 160 0.71 2.12 -1.93
C LEU A 160 -0.56 1.81 -1.15
N MET A 161 -0.41 1.14 -0.03
CA MET A 161 -1.40 1.05 1.03
C MET A 161 -0.77 1.63 2.30
N LEU A 162 -1.03 2.89 2.57
CA LEU A 162 -0.42 3.60 3.69
C LEU A 162 -1.42 3.74 4.83
N SER A 163 -0.96 3.53 6.05
CA SER A 163 -1.79 3.75 7.22
C SER A 163 -1.15 4.72 8.21
N MET A 164 -1.99 5.43 8.97
CA MET A 164 -1.56 6.30 10.05
C MET A 164 -2.68 6.47 11.09
N GLN A 165 -2.30 6.66 12.35
CA GLN A 165 -3.26 6.90 13.44
C GLN A 165 -3.55 8.37 13.64
N ARG A 166 -2.51 9.18 13.63
CA ARG A 166 -2.60 10.64 13.74
C ARG A 166 -1.88 11.25 12.56
N GLY A 167 -2.53 12.19 11.90
CA GLY A 167 -1.89 13.00 10.90
C GLY A 167 -1.41 14.31 11.51
N ASP A 168 -0.20 14.72 11.20
CA ASP A 168 0.21 16.10 11.24
C ASP A 168 0.00 16.67 9.84
N ALA A 169 -0.52 17.88 9.72
CA ALA A 169 -0.83 18.50 8.43
C ALA A 169 0.39 18.56 7.48
N LYS A 170 1.60 18.56 8.05
CA LYS A 170 2.88 18.58 7.34
C LYS A 170 3.49 17.19 7.10
N SER A 171 2.82 16.11 7.52
CA SER A 171 3.43 14.78 7.61
C SER A 171 3.47 14.02 6.30
N LEU A 172 2.52 14.30 5.40
CA LEU A 172 2.51 13.76 4.04
C LEU A 172 2.60 14.94 3.08
N GLY A 173 3.60 14.95 2.22
CA GLY A 173 3.76 15.96 1.17
C GLY A 173 2.47 16.16 0.37
N GLY A 174 2.22 17.38 -0.11
CA GLY A 174 0.98 17.72 -0.80
C GLY A 174 0.71 16.81 -2.00
N GLN A 175 1.75 16.50 -2.77
CA GLN A 175 1.65 15.61 -3.95
C GLN A 175 1.27 14.19 -3.55
N LEU A 176 1.95 13.59 -2.56
CA LEU A 176 1.60 12.27 -2.06
C LEU A 176 0.16 12.22 -1.56
N LYS A 177 -0.27 13.22 -0.77
CA LYS A 177 -1.64 13.31 -0.25
C LYS A 177 -2.68 13.39 -1.38
N ASN A 178 -2.39 14.09 -2.46
CA ASN A 178 -3.29 14.21 -3.62
C ASN A 178 -3.40 12.90 -4.40
N ASN A 179 -2.33 12.10 -4.45
CA ASN A 179 -2.30 10.81 -5.16
C ASN A 179 -2.95 9.66 -4.35
N LEU A 180 -3.10 9.82 -3.02
CA LEU A 180 -3.82 8.88 -2.17
C LEU A 180 -5.33 9.16 -2.24
N THR A 181 -5.98 8.74 -3.33
CA THR A 181 -7.38 9.05 -3.64
C THR A 181 -8.36 8.05 -3.06
N PHE A 182 -7.95 6.80 -2.87
CA PHE A 182 -8.72 5.79 -2.18
C PHE A 182 -8.52 5.92 -0.67
N ARG A 183 -9.51 6.46 0.04
CA ARG A 183 -9.38 6.76 1.47
C ARG A 183 -10.41 6.02 2.29
N ILE A 184 -9.95 5.45 3.42
CA ILE A 184 -10.84 4.89 4.43
C ILE A 184 -10.41 5.45 5.78
N SER A 185 -11.35 6.10 6.47
CA SER A 185 -11.10 6.66 7.80
C SER A 185 -12.06 6.08 8.83
N GLY A 186 -11.50 5.47 9.86
CA GLY A 186 -12.21 5.25 11.12
C GLY A 186 -12.28 6.54 11.95
N LYS A 187 -12.79 6.42 13.18
CA LYS A 187 -12.90 7.56 14.11
C LYS A 187 -11.62 8.39 14.19
N GLN A 188 -11.77 9.71 14.13
CA GLN A 188 -10.71 10.69 14.39
C GLN A 188 -10.98 11.40 15.72
N LEU A 189 -9.92 11.87 16.40
CA LEU A 189 -10.04 12.53 17.71
C LEU A 189 -10.63 13.93 17.61
N ASP A 190 -10.30 14.64 16.53
CA ASP A 190 -10.65 16.05 16.33
C ASP A 190 -10.73 16.39 14.83
N GLU A 191 -11.24 17.57 14.54
CA GLU A 191 -11.40 18.07 13.17
C GLU A 191 -10.06 18.22 12.43
N THR A 192 -8.95 18.50 13.12
CA THR A 192 -7.64 18.66 12.49
C THR A 192 -7.19 17.33 11.91
N ASN A 193 -7.28 16.25 12.68
CA ASN A 193 -6.97 14.90 12.21
C ASN A 193 -7.92 14.47 11.09
N ALA A 194 -9.20 14.80 11.18
CA ALA A 194 -10.17 14.52 10.14
C ALA A 194 -9.88 15.28 8.83
N LYS A 195 -9.46 16.55 8.90
CA LYS A 195 -9.01 17.33 7.73
C LYS A 195 -7.79 16.70 7.04
N ILE A 196 -6.88 16.12 7.79
CA ILE A 196 -5.70 15.46 7.25
C ILE A 196 -6.07 14.19 6.50
N SER A 197 -7.01 13.40 7.03
CA SER A 197 -7.56 12.24 6.32
C SER A 197 -8.33 12.66 5.05
N GLY A 198 -8.78 13.91 4.97
CA GLY A 198 -9.67 14.43 3.95
C GLY A 198 -11.14 14.04 4.17
N LEU A 199 -11.48 13.43 5.31
CA LEU A 199 -12.81 12.86 5.62
C LEU A 199 -13.33 13.48 6.93
N LYS A 200 -13.89 14.68 6.83
CA LYS A 200 -14.28 15.51 8.00
C LYS A 200 -15.29 14.81 8.93
N GLN A 201 -16.25 14.09 8.37
CA GLN A 201 -17.27 13.39 9.15
C GLN A 201 -16.71 12.20 9.99
N SER A 202 -15.43 11.88 9.86
CA SER A 202 -14.82 10.80 10.65
C SER A 202 -14.71 11.11 12.15
N VAL A 203 -14.90 12.36 12.57
CA VAL A 203 -14.99 12.75 14.00
C VAL A 203 -16.28 12.21 14.62
N ASP A 204 -17.37 12.14 13.84
CA ASP A 204 -18.70 11.76 14.32
C ASP A 204 -18.90 10.26 14.45
N LEU A 205 -17.88 9.47 14.07
CA LEU A 205 -17.93 8.02 14.20
C LEU A 205 -17.77 7.61 15.66
N ASP A 206 -18.67 6.77 16.15
CA ASP A 206 -18.72 6.30 17.55
C ASP A 206 -18.44 4.79 17.72
N THR A 207 -18.62 4.03 16.65
CA THR A 207 -18.59 2.57 16.67
C THR A 207 -17.31 2.03 16.04
N ALA A 208 -16.64 1.09 16.71
CA ALA A 208 -15.47 0.41 16.15
C ALA A 208 -15.81 -0.34 14.86
N GLY A 209 -14.95 -0.18 13.83
CA GLY A 209 -15.19 -0.74 12.52
C GLY A 209 -16.19 0.04 11.66
N ARG A 210 -16.86 1.07 12.20
CA ARG A 210 -17.60 2.05 11.40
C ARG A 210 -16.62 3.03 10.81
N MET A 211 -16.59 3.14 9.47
CA MET A 211 -15.61 3.95 8.76
C MET A 211 -16.26 4.74 7.63
N ILE A 212 -15.60 5.78 7.18
CA ILE A 212 -15.96 6.51 5.96
C ILE A 212 -15.04 6.04 4.85
N LEU A 213 -15.64 5.53 3.80
CA LEU A 213 -14.99 5.20 2.53
C LEU A 213 -15.15 6.39 1.59
N SER A 214 -14.05 6.87 1.02
CA SER A 214 -14.05 7.87 -0.04
C SER A 214 -13.30 7.33 -1.25
N THR A 215 -13.97 7.33 -2.39
CA THR A 215 -13.43 6.98 -3.69
C THR A 215 -13.97 7.96 -4.73
N GLN A 216 -13.10 8.51 -5.57
CA GLN A 216 -13.47 9.48 -6.61
C GLN A 216 -14.35 10.64 -6.08
N GLY A 217 -14.04 11.11 -4.86
CA GLY A 217 -14.78 12.20 -4.21
C GLY A 217 -16.17 11.84 -3.66
N LYS A 218 -16.60 10.57 -3.76
CA LYS A 218 -17.85 10.08 -3.18
C LYS A 218 -17.60 9.42 -1.83
N GLU A 219 -18.24 9.94 -0.79
CA GLU A 219 -18.12 9.43 0.58
C GLU A 219 -19.29 8.51 0.95
N ARG A 220 -19.00 7.43 1.67
CA ARG A 220 -19.99 6.49 2.21
C ARG A 220 -19.58 6.02 3.58
N VAL A 221 -20.55 5.91 4.48
CA VAL A 221 -20.35 5.23 5.76
C VAL A 221 -20.47 3.73 5.53
N ILE A 222 -19.45 2.99 5.96
CA ILE A 222 -19.38 1.53 5.83
C ILE A 222 -19.09 0.89 7.19
N GLN A 223 -19.49 -0.36 7.35
CA GLN A 223 -19.05 -1.24 8.43
C GLN A 223 -18.04 -2.21 7.86
N VAL A 224 -16.79 -2.10 8.30
CA VAL A 224 -15.71 -2.99 7.83
C VAL A 224 -15.78 -4.37 8.48
N PRO A 225 -15.30 -5.43 7.81
CA PRO A 225 -15.27 -6.76 8.39
C PRO A 225 -14.27 -6.81 9.56
N TYR A 226 -14.63 -7.56 10.58
CA TYR A 226 -13.74 -7.84 11.71
C TYR A 226 -12.85 -9.06 11.41
N MET A 227 -11.54 -8.85 11.42
CA MET A 227 -10.54 -9.90 11.28
C MET A 227 -9.55 -9.81 12.43
N ASP A 228 -9.67 -10.69 13.41
CA ASP A 228 -8.68 -10.78 14.48
C ASP A 228 -7.38 -11.46 14.01
N LYS A 229 -6.31 -11.25 14.77
CA LYS A 229 -4.97 -11.76 14.42
C LYS A 229 -4.87 -13.28 14.44
N LYS A 230 -5.58 -13.95 15.37
CA LYS A 230 -5.58 -15.41 15.52
C LYS A 230 -6.26 -16.06 14.33
N LYS A 231 -7.42 -15.52 13.92
CA LYS A 231 -8.16 -16.00 12.74
C LYS A 231 -7.36 -15.81 11.46
N ALA A 232 -6.78 -14.61 11.25
CA ALA A 232 -5.94 -14.36 10.09
C ALA A 232 -4.73 -15.32 10.05
N LYS A 233 -4.04 -15.51 11.18
CA LYS A 233 -2.93 -16.46 11.29
C LYS A 233 -3.36 -17.88 10.92
N GLY A 234 -4.48 -18.36 11.46
CA GLY A 234 -4.99 -19.71 11.17
C GLY A 234 -5.30 -19.94 9.69
N LEU A 235 -5.83 -18.92 9.01
CA LEU A 235 -6.10 -18.96 7.57
C LEU A 235 -4.80 -18.95 6.73
N LEU A 236 -3.76 -18.29 7.20
CA LEU A 236 -2.51 -18.10 6.46
C LEU A 236 -1.47 -19.19 6.72
N ASP A 237 -1.49 -19.84 7.89
CA ASP A 237 -0.47 -20.84 8.27
C ASP A 237 -0.31 -21.99 7.25
N PRO A 238 -1.37 -22.50 6.59
CA PRO A 238 -1.22 -23.54 5.56
C PRO A 238 -0.41 -23.11 4.32
N PHE A 239 -0.32 -21.82 4.05
CA PHE A 239 0.36 -21.26 2.88
C PHE A 239 1.83 -20.89 3.16
N LYS A 240 2.29 -20.99 4.41
CA LYS A 240 3.66 -20.63 4.79
C LYS A 240 4.67 -21.65 4.27
N THR A 241 5.71 -21.13 3.64
CA THR A 241 6.85 -21.95 3.19
C THR A 241 7.77 -22.28 4.37
N LYS A 242 8.43 -23.46 4.31
CA LYS A 242 9.46 -23.84 5.28
C LYS A 242 10.76 -23.05 5.12
N GLN A 243 11.04 -22.50 3.92
CA GLN A 243 12.20 -21.67 3.63
C GLN A 243 11.98 -20.22 4.05
N LYS A 244 13.05 -19.56 4.50
CA LYS A 244 13.07 -18.09 4.59
C LYS A 244 12.75 -17.54 3.21
N SER A 245 11.93 -16.51 3.11
CA SER A 245 11.77 -15.73 1.87
C SER A 245 13.16 -15.30 1.40
N GLU A 246 13.68 -15.97 0.40
CA GLU A 246 14.86 -15.48 -0.30
C GLU A 246 14.44 -14.18 -0.98
N THR A 247 15.20 -13.14 -0.74
CA THR A 247 15.10 -11.88 -1.50
C THR A 247 15.12 -12.24 -2.97
N ILE A 248 14.16 -11.79 -3.75
CA ILE A 248 14.16 -11.98 -5.19
C ILE A 248 15.51 -11.49 -5.69
N LYS A 249 16.35 -12.39 -6.14
CA LYS A 249 17.56 -12.05 -6.90
C LYS A 249 17.03 -11.58 -8.26
N ILE A 250 17.03 -10.28 -8.49
CA ILE A 250 16.90 -9.73 -9.83
C ILE A 250 18.17 -10.21 -10.55
N GLU A 251 18.03 -11.09 -11.52
CA GLU A 251 19.14 -11.52 -12.35
C GLU A 251 19.66 -10.29 -13.10
N ASP A 252 20.87 -9.86 -12.74
CA ASP A 252 21.63 -8.81 -13.41
C ASP A 252 22.06 -9.32 -14.80
N GLU A 253 21.22 -9.21 -15.79
CA GLU A 253 21.62 -9.46 -17.19
C GLU A 253 22.25 -8.25 -17.88
N ASP A 254 22.43 -7.11 -17.22
CA ASP A 254 23.11 -5.96 -17.82
C ASP A 254 24.25 -5.39 -16.96
N LYS A 255 25.35 -6.11 -16.88
CA LYS A 255 26.63 -5.59 -16.35
C LYS A 255 27.37 -4.62 -17.28
N LYS A 256 26.69 -3.86 -18.11
CA LYS A 256 27.33 -2.81 -18.95
C LYS A 256 26.34 -1.71 -19.37
N ALA A 257 25.77 -0.97 -18.45
CA ALA A 257 25.27 0.37 -18.75
C ALA A 257 25.12 1.17 -17.46
N ASN A 258 26.00 2.16 -17.32
CA ASN A 258 25.97 3.34 -16.47
C ASN A 258 25.04 3.35 -15.25
N GLU A 259 25.69 3.51 -14.09
CA GLU A 259 25.14 3.94 -12.82
C GLU A 259 24.38 5.28 -12.97
N PHE A 260 23.11 5.20 -13.30
CA PHE A 260 22.17 6.28 -13.00
C PHE A 260 21.26 5.79 -11.88
N SER A 261 21.50 6.23 -10.66
CA SER A 261 20.62 5.96 -9.54
C SER A 261 19.46 6.96 -9.55
N LEU A 262 18.24 6.53 -9.21
CA LEU A 262 17.09 7.43 -9.01
C LEU A 262 17.37 8.59 -8.03
N VAL A 263 18.43 8.45 -7.22
CA VAL A 263 18.92 9.49 -6.30
C VAL A 263 19.56 10.64 -7.08
N GLU A 264 20.23 10.38 -8.21
CA GLU A 264 20.88 11.41 -9.02
C GLU A 264 19.90 12.23 -9.86
N VAL A 265 18.76 11.67 -10.25
CA VAL A 265 17.71 12.39 -10.99
C VAL A 265 17.05 13.50 -10.13
N PHE A 266 17.19 13.44 -8.80
CA PHE A 266 16.61 14.40 -7.88
C PHE A 266 17.65 15.36 -7.26
N GLU A 267 18.94 15.30 -7.62
CA GLU A 267 19.99 16.16 -7.09
C GLU A 267 20.23 17.44 -7.90
N ASP A 268 19.69 17.55 -9.12
CA ASP A 268 19.81 18.73 -9.96
C ASP A 268 18.64 19.71 -9.77
N GLU A 269 18.51 20.33 -8.60
CA GLU A 269 17.86 21.62 -8.48
C GLU A 269 18.92 22.72 -8.43
N PRO A 270 18.85 23.77 -9.29
CA PRO A 270 19.81 24.85 -9.27
C PRO A 270 19.70 25.64 -7.97
N LYS A 271 20.82 25.77 -7.29
CA LYS A 271 20.98 26.73 -6.18
C LYS A 271 20.85 28.13 -6.76
N GLY A 272 19.69 28.75 -6.56
CA GLY A 272 19.40 30.16 -6.79
C GLY A 272 18.78 30.74 -5.54
#